data_dd293222a36d4853ce3f5f8705a170ec
#
_entry.id   dd293222a36d4853ce3f5f8705a170ec
#
_cell.length_a   1.000
_cell.length_b   1.000
_cell.length_c   1.000
_cell.angle_alpha   90.00
_cell.angle_beta   90.00
_cell.angle_gamma   90.00
#
_symmetry.space_group_name_H-M   'P 1'
#
loop_
_entity.id
_entity.type
_entity.pdbx_description
1 polymer ?
#
loop_
_entity_poly.entity_id
_entity_poly.type
_entity_poly.pdbx_seq_one_letter_code
_entity_poly.pdbx_strand_id
1 'polypeptide(L)'
;FSGKENGGVPLDESALPAPVSAYGRTKLLGEQYVRQFCPRSFVVRTAWLYSHTGKNFVFTMVNAGRKLGALTVVNDQLGNPTNAADLAHHLLKLAVSSEYGTYHCTGEGVCSWYDFACEIIRLAGVKATVAPCTSAEYAAAHPDAASRPAWSALENRMLACTVGNEMRPWQEALTEFFKNESPEA
;
A
#
# COMPACT_ATOMS: atom_id res chain seq x y z
N PHE A 1 12.90 -3.81 1.35
CA PHE A 1 13.10 -4.09 2.78
C PHE A 1 12.98 -5.60 3.03
N SER A 2 13.47 -6.08 4.18
CA SER A 2 13.47 -7.52 4.50
C SER A 2 12.07 -8.09 4.79
N GLY A 3 11.12 -7.24 5.11
CA GLY A 3 9.77 -7.62 5.50
C GLY A 3 9.67 -8.24 6.89
N LYS A 4 10.73 -8.22 7.66
CA LYS A 4 10.70 -8.61 9.08
C LYS A 4 10.12 -7.47 9.89
N GLU A 5 9.33 -7.82 10.89
CA GLU A 5 8.80 -6.86 11.84
C GLU A 5 9.94 -6.07 12.51
N ASN A 6 9.76 -4.76 12.62
CA ASN A 6 10.72 -3.82 13.19
C ASN A 6 10.16 -3.22 14.49
N GLY A 7 9.71 -4.09 15.41
CA GLY A 7 9.11 -3.64 16.68
C GLY A 7 7.87 -2.76 16.51
N GLY A 8 7.15 -2.88 15.39
CA GLY A 8 5.99 -2.07 15.07
C GLY A 8 6.30 -0.66 14.52
N VAL A 9 7.57 -0.34 14.27
CA VAL A 9 7.97 0.99 13.76
C VAL A 9 7.97 0.99 12.22
N PRO A 10 7.24 1.91 11.57
CA PRO A 10 7.32 2.09 10.12
C PRO A 10 8.76 2.45 9.66
N LEU A 11 9.10 2.03 8.46
CA LEU A 11 10.43 2.27 7.88
C LEU A 11 10.46 3.62 7.17
N ASP A 12 11.38 4.49 7.53
CA ASP A 12 11.65 5.74 6.81
C ASP A 12 12.58 5.51 5.60
N GLU A 13 12.86 6.56 4.85
CA GLU A 13 13.68 6.49 3.64
C GLU A 13 15.17 6.22 3.91
N SER A 14 15.64 6.37 5.15
CA SER A 14 17.01 6.05 5.60
C SER A 14 17.22 4.55 5.80
N ALA A 15 16.14 3.78 5.95
CA ALA A 15 16.22 2.35 6.15
C ALA A 15 16.83 1.63 4.93
N LEU A 16 17.81 0.76 5.19
CA LEU A 16 18.52 0.05 4.12
C LEU A 16 17.60 -0.94 3.41
N PRO A 17 17.50 -0.86 2.06
CA PRO A 17 16.75 -1.84 1.29
C PRO A 17 17.39 -3.23 1.38
N ALA A 18 16.60 -4.24 1.73
CA ALA A 18 17.05 -5.65 1.80
C ALA A 18 15.96 -6.56 1.16
N PRO A 19 15.74 -6.48 -0.17
CA PRO A 19 14.66 -7.20 -0.83
C PRO A 19 14.90 -8.71 -0.84
N VAL A 20 13.87 -9.47 -0.42
CA VAL A 20 13.91 -10.95 -0.41
C VAL A 20 13.30 -11.58 -1.66
N SER A 21 12.47 -10.85 -2.40
CA SER A 21 11.80 -11.34 -3.62
C SER A 21 12.51 -10.86 -4.89
N ALA A 22 12.28 -11.56 -6.02
CA ALA A 22 12.75 -11.13 -7.33
C ALA A 22 12.16 -9.76 -7.70
N TYR A 23 10.86 -9.55 -7.45
CA TYR A 23 10.20 -8.25 -7.65
C TYR A 23 10.92 -7.14 -6.88
N GLY A 24 11.18 -7.32 -5.59
CA GLY A 24 11.87 -6.31 -4.78
C GLY A 24 13.28 -6.01 -5.28
N ARG A 25 14.03 -7.05 -5.70
CA ARG A 25 15.39 -6.88 -6.27
C ARG A 25 15.36 -6.08 -7.56
N THR A 26 14.42 -6.36 -8.48
CA THR A 26 14.31 -5.60 -9.74
C THR A 26 13.90 -4.16 -9.51
N LYS A 27 13.01 -3.89 -8.53
CA LYS A 27 12.65 -2.51 -8.15
C LYS A 27 13.84 -1.74 -7.57
N LEU A 28 14.59 -2.36 -6.67
CA LEU A 28 15.79 -1.73 -6.10
C LEU A 28 16.86 -1.45 -7.17
N LEU A 29 17.05 -2.38 -8.12
CA LEU A 29 17.97 -2.18 -9.23
C LEU A 29 17.54 -0.98 -10.10
N GLY A 30 16.24 -0.84 -10.36
CA GLY A 30 15.68 0.32 -11.05
C GLY A 30 15.95 1.64 -10.33
N GLU A 31 15.77 1.68 -8.99
CA GLU A 31 16.13 2.86 -8.19
C GLU A 31 17.63 3.21 -8.29
N GLN A 32 18.51 2.19 -8.27
CA GLN A 32 19.95 2.39 -8.40
C GLN A 32 20.32 2.98 -9.76
N TYR A 33 19.73 2.48 -10.84
CA TYR A 33 19.96 3.04 -12.19
C TYR A 33 19.45 4.47 -12.31
N VAL A 34 18.25 4.77 -11.78
CA VAL A 34 17.74 6.15 -11.79
C VAL A 34 18.72 7.08 -11.08
N ARG A 35 19.19 6.73 -9.88
CA ARG A 35 20.16 7.56 -9.14
C ARG A 35 21.50 7.71 -9.86
N GLN A 36 21.97 6.65 -10.53
CA GLN A 36 23.24 6.66 -11.26
C GLN A 36 23.19 7.54 -12.49
N PHE A 37 22.12 7.48 -13.27
CA PHE A 37 22.03 8.13 -14.58
C PHE A 37 21.22 9.43 -14.57
N CYS A 38 20.43 9.70 -13.55
CA CYS A 38 19.62 10.89 -13.43
C CYS A 38 19.69 11.49 -12.01
N PRO A 39 20.72 12.30 -11.69
CA PRO A 39 20.86 12.89 -10.35
C PRO A 39 19.69 13.81 -9.95
N ARG A 40 19.02 14.42 -10.92
CA ARG A 40 17.84 15.27 -10.73
C ARG A 40 16.58 14.45 -10.94
N SER A 41 16.31 13.55 -10.00
CA SER A 41 15.18 12.63 -10.08
C SER A 41 14.49 12.42 -8.73
N PHE A 42 13.25 11.98 -8.79
CA PHE A 42 12.49 11.54 -7.64
C PHE A 42 12.25 10.04 -7.73
N VAL A 43 12.63 9.30 -6.71
CA VAL A 43 12.28 7.89 -6.53
C VAL A 43 11.18 7.85 -5.46
N VAL A 44 9.95 7.61 -5.87
CA VAL A 44 8.81 7.60 -4.95
C VAL A 44 8.37 6.16 -4.71
N ARG A 45 8.55 5.69 -3.48
CA ARG A 45 8.12 4.36 -3.02
C ARG A 45 6.72 4.45 -2.44
N THR A 46 5.85 3.56 -2.87
CA THR A 46 4.49 3.44 -2.36
C THR A 46 4.13 1.99 -2.06
N ALA A 47 3.06 1.78 -1.32
CA ALA A 47 2.55 0.46 -0.93
C ALA A 47 1.03 0.40 -1.06
N TRP A 48 0.48 -0.80 -1.29
CA TRP A 48 -0.94 -1.13 -1.26
C TRP A 48 -1.84 -0.15 -2.03
N LEU A 49 -1.39 0.22 -3.23
CA LEU A 49 -2.05 1.23 -4.06
C LEU A 49 -3.42 0.75 -4.55
N TYR A 50 -4.44 1.62 -4.44
CA TYR A 50 -5.76 1.41 -5.00
C TYR A 50 -6.28 2.67 -5.71
N SER A 51 -7.14 2.47 -6.70
CA SER A 51 -7.71 3.54 -7.53
C SER A 51 -9.10 3.15 -8.06
N HIS A 52 -9.83 4.12 -8.63
CA HIS A 52 -11.10 3.87 -9.33
C HIS A 52 -10.91 3.13 -10.67
N THR A 53 -9.68 2.96 -11.14
CA THR A 53 -9.37 2.30 -12.40
C THR A 53 -8.45 1.10 -12.19
N GLY A 54 -8.61 0.07 -13.03
CA GLY A 54 -7.78 -1.12 -12.98
C GLY A 54 -8.10 -2.08 -11.84
N LYS A 55 -7.43 -3.24 -11.86
CA LYS A 55 -7.57 -4.25 -10.82
C LYS A 55 -6.82 -3.83 -9.56
N ASN A 56 -7.49 -3.83 -8.42
CA ASN A 56 -6.89 -3.56 -7.12
C ASN A 56 -7.58 -4.37 -6.01
N PHE A 57 -7.04 -4.28 -4.80
CA PHE A 57 -7.54 -5.05 -3.67
C PHE A 57 -8.96 -4.64 -3.26
N VAL A 58 -9.30 -3.34 -3.34
CA VAL A 58 -10.63 -2.84 -2.95
C VAL A 58 -11.71 -3.50 -3.80
N PHE A 59 -11.62 -3.40 -5.12
CA PHE A 59 -12.58 -4.05 -6.01
C PHE A 59 -12.58 -5.58 -5.91
N THR A 60 -11.40 -6.17 -5.66
CA THR A 60 -11.31 -7.62 -5.45
C THR A 60 -12.13 -8.06 -4.24
N MET A 61 -12.02 -7.34 -3.11
CA MET A 61 -12.78 -7.65 -1.89
C MET A 61 -14.28 -7.42 -2.07
N VAL A 62 -14.68 -6.29 -2.68
CA VAL A 62 -16.09 -6.01 -2.96
C VAL A 62 -16.72 -7.10 -3.82
N ASN A 63 -16.07 -7.47 -4.94
CA ASN A 63 -16.58 -8.46 -5.87
C ASN A 63 -16.61 -9.87 -5.27
N ALA A 64 -15.56 -10.25 -4.54
CA ALA A 64 -15.51 -11.53 -3.85
C ALA A 64 -16.57 -11.61 -2.73
N GLY A 65 -16.73 -10.54 -1.95
CA GLY A 65 -17.75 -10.45 -0.91
C GLY A 65 -19.17 -10.58 -1.45
N ARG A 66 -19.49 -9.88 -2.55
CA ARG A 66 -20.78 -10.01 -3.25
C ARG A 66 -21.04 -11.43 -3.76
N LYS A 67 -19.99 -12.08 -4.27
CA LYS A 67 -20.11 -13.42 -4.88
C LYS A 67 -20.16 -14.54 -3.86
N LEU A 68 -19.34 -14.48 -2.82
CA LEU A 68 -19.11 -15.62 -1.90
C LEU A 68 -19.82 -15.46 -0.55
N GLY A 69 -20.14 -14.25 -0.12
CA GLY A 69 -20.75 -13.97 1.19
C GLY A 69 -19.82 -14.19 2.39
N ALA A 70 -18.64 -14.79 2.19
CA ALA A 70 -17.62 -15.00 3.22
C ALA A 70 -16.22 -14.91 2.59
N LEU A 71 -15.31 -14.23 3.27
CA LEU A 71 -13.93 -14.03 2.86
C LEU A 71 -12.99 -14.47 3.97
N THR A 72 -11.82 -15.00 3.60
CA THR A 72 -10.72 -15.26 4.54
C THR A 72 -9.52 -14.44 4.11
N VAL A 73 -8.99 -13.59 5.00
CA VAL A 73 -7.97 -12.60 4.67
C VAL A 73 -6.84 -12.60 5.71
N VAL A 74 -5.61 -12.47 5.21
CA VAL A 74 -4.38 -12.49 6.02
C VAL A 74 -4.34 -11.33 7.00
N ASN A 75 -4.05 -11.62 8.29
CA ASN A 75 -4.00 -10.62 9.37
C ASN A 75 -2.59 -10.37 9.95
N ASP A 76 -1.60 -11.14 9.54
CA ASP A 76 -0.20 -11.04 9.98
C ASP A 76 0.74 -10.38 8.95
N GLN A 77 0.18 -9.73 7.94
CA GLN A 77 0.89 -8.86 6.99
C GLN A 77 0.40 -7.43 7.17
N LEU A 78 1.30 -6.53 7.55
CA LEU A 78 1.01 -5.15 7.90
C LEU A 78 1.65 -4.15 6.93
N GLY A 79 0.92 -3.09 6.62
CA GLY A 79 1.35 -2.05 5.67
C GLY A 79 0.42 -0.84 5.67
N ASN A 80 0.60 0.02 4.65
CA ASN A 80 -0.16 1.26 4.50
C ASN A 80 -0.97 1.22 3.20
N PRO A 81 -2.31 1.16 3.24
CA PRO A 81 -3.13 1.37 2.05
C PRO A 81 -2.96 2.79 1.51
N THR A 82 -2.81 2.92 0.19
CA THR A 82 -2.55 4.21 -0.45
C THR A 82 -3.57 4.50 -1.54
N ASN A 83 -4.30 5.61 -1.42
CA ASN A 83 -5.17 6.11 -2.47
C ASN A 83 -4.33 6.74 -3.59
N ALA A 84 -4.57 6.35 -4.83
CA ALA A 84 -3.83 6.85 -5.98
C ALA A 84 -4.03 8.36 -6.23
N ALA A 85 -5.14 8.94 -5.83
CA ALA A 85 -5.35 10.38 -5.93
C ALA A 85 -4.45 11.16 -4.97
N ASP A 86 -4.28 10.69 -3.73
CA ASP A 86 -3.38 11.29 -2.75
C ASP A 86 -1.92 11.17 -3.20
N LEU A 87 -1.54 10.01 -3.73
CA LEU A 87 -0.22 9.81 -4.34
C LEU A 87 0.01 10.78 -5.49
N ALA A 88 -0.95 10.91 -6.41
CA ALA A 88 -0.84 11.80 -7.57
C ALA A 88 -0.67 13.27 -7.14
N HIS A 89 -1.39 13.72 -6.12
CA HIS A 89 -1.23 15.05 -5.54
C HIS A 89 0.22 15.31 -5.11
N HIS A 90 0.82 14.39 -4.37
CA HIS A 90 2.22 14.53 -3.90
C HIS A 90 3.25 14.41 -5.04
N LEU A 91 2.97 13.56 -6.04
CA LEU A 91 3.82 13.51 -7.24
C LEU A 91 3.87 14.85 -7.98
N LEU A 92 2.74 15.56 -8.07
CA LEU A 92 2.68 16.90 -8.67
C LEU A 92 3.45 17.93 -7.82
N LYS A 93 3.33 17.89 -6.49
CA LYS A 93 4.11 18.77 -5.60
C LYS A 93 5.62 18.53 -5.77
N LEU A 94 6.05 17.29 -5.82
CA LEU A 94 7.45 16.94 -6.05
C LEU A 94 7.93 17.40 -7.44
N ALA A 95 7.15 17.17 -8.49
CA ALA A 95 7.50 17.49 -9.87
C ALA A 95 7.80 18.98 -10.11
N VAL A 96 7.19 19.88 -9.34
CA VAL A 96 7.43 21.33 -9.43
C VAL A 96 8.48 21.84 -8.43
N SER A 97 9.05 20.95 -7.59
CA SER A 97 10.09 21.26 -6.62
C SER A 97 11.49 20.97 -7.18
N SER A 98 12.52 21.35 -6.42
CA SER A 98 13.92 20.98 -6.66
C SER A 98 14.46 20.01 -5.59
N GLU A 99 13.59 19.45 -4.78
CA GLU A 99 13.90 18.56 -3.65
C GLU A 99 14.11 17.12 -4.13
N TYR A 100 15.10 16.92 -5.04
CA TYR A 100 15.39 15.61 -5.62
C TYR A 100 15.80 14.59 -4.56
N GLY A 101 15.36 13.33 -4.73
CA GLY A 101 15.72 12.30 -3.77
C GLY A 101 14.77 11.09 -3.77
N THR A 102 14.86 10.32 -2.68
CA THR A 102 13.99 9.17 -2.43
C THR A 102 12.95 9.53 -1.40
N TYR A 103 11.72 9.17 -1.69
CA TYR A 103 10.54 9.48 -0.91
C TYR A 103 9.73 8.22 -0.64
N HIS A 104 9.17 8.10 0.54
CA HIS A 104 8.00 7.27 0.79
C HIS A 104 6.75 8.14 0.60
N CYS A 105 5.72 7.58 -0.03
CA CYS A 105 4.44 8.25 -0.23
C CYS A 105 3.33 7.21 -0.12
N THR A 106 2.86 6.99 1.11
CA THR A 106 1.82 6.01 1.46
C THR A 106 0.73 6.67 2.29
N GLY A 107 -0.46 6.09 2.33
CA GLY A 107 -1.49 6.51 3.29
C GLY A 107 -0.96 6.43 4.72
N GLU A 108 -1.42 7.33 5.59
CA GLU A 108 -1.04 7.35 6.99
C GLU A 108 -1.76 6.26 7.79
N GLY A 109 -1.07 5.73 8.80
CA GLY A 109 -1.54 4.63 9.62
C GLY A 109 -1.19 3.25 9.05
N VAL A 110 -1.13 2.27 9.94
CA VAL A 110 -0.78 0.88 9.62
C VAL A 110 -1.98 -0.02 9.89
N CYS A 111 -2.23 -0.96 8.99
CA CYS A 111 -3.24 -1.99 9.20
C CYS A 111 -2.82 -3.32 8.56
N SER A 112 -3.52 -4.40 8.90
CA SER A 112 -3.42 -5.68 8.19
C SER A 112 -4.27 -5.69 6.93
N TRP A 113 -4.04 -6.65 6.01
CA TRP A 113 -4.96 -6.91 4.90
C TRP A 113 -6.36 -7.25 5.40
N TYR A 114 -6.47 -7.93 6.55
CA TYR A 114 -7.74 -8.25 7.18
C TYR A 114 -8.49 -6.99 7.61
N ASP A 115 -7.82 -6.06 8.35
CA ASP A 115 -8.45 -4.81 8.78
C ASP A 115 -8.91 -3.98 7.57
N PHE A 116 -8.05 -3.90 6.54
CA PHE A 116 -8.39 -3.19 5.31
C PHE A 116 -9.59 -3.81 4.60
N ALA A 117 -9.65 -5.15 4.51
CA ALA A 117 -10.81 -5.85 3.93
C ALA A 117 -12.10 -5.65 4.73
N CYS A 118 -12.04 -5.68 6.06
CA CYS A 118 -13.19 -5.40 6.92
C CYS A 118 -13.78 -4.02 6.64
N GLU A 119 -12.92 -2.99 6.55
CA GLU A 119 -13.36 -1.63 6.30
C GLU A 119 -13.91 -1.46 4.86
N ILE A 120 -13.30 -2.10 3.86
CA ILE A 120 -13.82 -2.14 2.48
C ILE A 120 -15.23 -2.71 2.44
N ILE A 121 -15.46 -3.88 3.04
CA ILE A 121 -16.77 -4.56 3.06
C ILE A 121 -17.82 -3.72 3.78
N ARG A 122 -17.43 -3.07 4.89
CA ARG A 122 -18.31 -2.16 5.65
C ARG A 122 -18.73 -0.95 4.80
N LEU A 123 -17.78 -0.25 4.18
CA LEU A 123 -18.04 0.96 3.38
C LEU A 123 -18.80 0.66 2.10
N ALA A 124 -18.52 -0.48 1.46
CA ALA A 124 -19.23 -0.92 0.26
C ALA A 124 -20.66 -1.41 0.54
N GLY A 125 -21.08 -1.52 1.81
CA GLY A 125 -22.39 -2.05 2.18
C GLY A 125 -22.64 -3.51 1.77
N VAL A 126 -21.58 -4.29 1.57
CA VAL A 126 -21.66 -5.69 1.13
C VAL A 126 -21.98 -6.59 2.32
N LYS A 127 -23.02 -7.43 2.18
CA LYS A 127 -23.36 -8.44 3.18
C LYS A 127 -22.43 -9.65 3.08
N ALA A 128 -21.23 -9.53 3.63
CA ALA A 128 -20.26 -10.61 3.68
C ALA A 128 -19.54 -10.62 5.03
N THR A 129 -19.14 -11.81 5.48
CA THR A 129 -18.28 -11.97 6.65
C THR A 129 -16.82 -11.98 6.22
N VAL A 130 -15.94 -11.40 7.05
CA VAL A 130 -14.49 -11.46 6.83
C VAL A 130 -13.86 -12.16 8.03
N ALA A 131 -13.17 -13.27 7.80
CA ALA A 131 -12.45 -14.03 8.82
C ALA A 131 -10.93 -13.82 8.65
N PRO A 132 -10.17 -13.67 9.74
CA PRO A 132 -8.72 -13.60 9.67
C PRO A 132 -8.11 -14.98 9.41
N CYS A 133 -6.94 -15.01 8.75
CA CYS A 133 -6.04 -16.15 8.68
C CYS A 133 -4.59 -15.69 8.78
N THR A 134 -3.68 -16.60 9.07
CA THR A 134 -2.26 -16.34 9.00
C THR A 134 -1.73 -16.49 7.58
N SER A 135 -0.56 -15.90 7.30
CA SER A 135 0.16 -16.09 6.04
C SER A 135 0.47 -17.55 5.76
N ALA A 136 0.74 -18.34 6.80
CA ALA A 136 1.01 -19.77 6.68
C ALA A 136 -0.24 -20.56 6.24
N GLU A 137 -1.39 -20.29 6.86
CA GLU A 137 -2.66 -20.91 6.50
C GLU A 137 -3.08 -20.52 5.07
N TYR A 138 -2.89 -19.23 4.71
CA TYR A 138 -3.18 -18.76 3.36
C TYR A 138 -2.30 -19.43 2.31
N ALA A 139 -1.00 -19.55 2.55
CA ALA A 139 -0.05 -20.22 1.66
C ALA A 139 -0.35 -21.72 1.51
N ALA A 140 -0.78 -22.39 2.58
CA ALA A 140 -1.19 -23.79 2.51
C ALA A 140 -2.41 -24.00 1.61
N ALA A 141 -3.38 -23.06 1.65
CA ALA A 141 -4.57 -23.10 0.79
C ALA A 141 -4.30 -22.63 -0.65
N HIS A 142 -3.25 -21.80 -0.87
CA HIS A 142 -2.92 -21.20 -2.16
C HIS A 142 -1.41 -21.35 -2.47
N PRO A 143 -0.94 -22.55 -2.86
CA PRO A 143 0.49 -22.83 -3.06
C PRO A 143 1.18 -21.95 -4.10
N ASP A 144 0.43 -21.44 -5.09
CA ASP A 144 0.93 -20.58 -6.16
C ASP A 144 0.97 -19.09 -5.76
N ALA A 145 0.49 -18.72 -4.57
CA ALA A 145 0.49 -17.35 -4.13
C ALA A 145 1.90 -16.85 -3.83
N ALA A 146 2.26 -15.68 -4.35
CA ALA A 146 3.54 -15.06 -4.06
C ALA A 146 3.67 -14.73 -2.57
N SER A 147 4.79 -15.11 -1.98
CA SER A 147 5.13 -14.73 -0.60
C SER A 147 5.26 -13.21 -0.47
N ARG A 148 4.61 -12.64 0.53
CA ARG A 148 4.62 -11.22 0.84
C ARG A 148 5.30 -10.99 2.21
N PRO A 149 5.95 -9.83 2.40
CA PRO A 149 6.55 -9.49 3.68
C PRO A 149 5.50 -9.35 4.79
N ALA A 150 5.84 -9.77 6.00
CA ALA A 150 4.97 -9.56 7.17
C ALA A 150 4.88 -8.08 7.56
N TRP A 151 5.97 -7.32 7.34
CA TRP A 151 6.04 -5.90 7.63
C TRP A 151 6.43 -5.10 6.38
N SER A 152 5.56 -4.21 5.93
CA SER A 152 5.77 -3.32 4.79
C SER A 152 5.37 -1.87 5.09
N ALA A 153 5.16 -1.54 6.36
CA ALA A 153 4.76 -0.21 6.77
C ALA A 153 5.89 0.81 6.57
N LEU A 154 5.57 1.93 5.94
CA LEU A 154 6.47 3.01 5.60
C LEU A 154 6.07 4.30 6.33
N GLU A 155 7.07 5.13 6.65
CA GLU A 155 6.90 6.49 7.15
C GLU A 155 7.25 7.49 6.03
N ASN A 156 6.41 8.50 5.82
CA ASN A 156 6.56 9.55 4.80
C ASN A 156 7.46 10.69 5.30
N ARG A 157 8.65 10.38 5.84
CA ARG A 157 9.49 11.34 6.51
C ARG A 157 10.02 12.43 5.57
N MET A 158 10.50 12.03 4.39
CA MET A 158 11.04 12.99 3.42
C MET A 158 9.96 13.94 2.89
N LEU A 159 8.71 13.50 2.71
CA LEU A 159 7.61 14.42 2.37
C LEU A 159 7.43 15.48 3.47
N ALA A 160 7.40 15.05 4.73
CA ALA A 160 7.24 15.97 5.86
C ALA A 160 8.38 16.99 5.97
N CYS A 161 9.61 16.59 5.66
CA CYS A 161 10.79 17.46 5.75
C CYS A 161 10.99 18.40 4.55
N THR A 162 10.28 18.18 3.43
CA THR A 162 10.51 18.94 2.18
C THR A 162 9.24 19.63 1.68
N VAL A 163 8.41 18.95 0.91
CA VAL A 163 7.22 19.54 0.25
C VAL A 163 5.95 19.52 1.11
N GLY A 164 6.03 18.98 2.31
CA GLY A 164 4.92 18.77 3.24
C GLY A 164 4.19 17.46 3.00
N ASN A 165 3.89 16.75 4.09
CA ASN A 165 3.14 15.51 4.07
C ASN A 165 1.64 15.80 4.31
N GLU A 166 0.83 15.63 3.28
CA GLU A 166 -0.63 15.77 3.29
C GLU A 166 -1.31 14.44 2.99
N MET A 167 -0.56 13.32 3.11
CA MET A 167 -1.15 11.99 2.98
C MET A 167 -2.16 11.76 4.10
N ARG A 168 -3.37 11.36 3.71
CA ARG A 168 -4.46 11.16 4.67
C ARG A 168 -4.34 9.84 5.41
N PRO A 169 -4.92 9.72 6.63
CA PRO A 169 -5.19 8.43 7.24
C PRO A 169 -5.93 7.52 6.26
N TRP A 170 -5.50 6.25 6.16
CA TRP A 170 -6.03 5.33 5.17
C TRP A 170 -7.55 5.14 5.27
N GLN A 171 -8.13 5.23 6.48
CA GLN A 171 -9.58 5.12 6.69
C GLN A 171 -10.33 6.30 6.07
N GLU A 172 -9.80 7.51 6.19
CA GLU A 172 -10.39 8.71 5.61
C GLU A 172 -10.32 8.67 4.09
N ALA A 173 -9.14 8.32 3.55
CA ALA A 173 -8.92 8.19 2.12
C ALA A 173 -9.82 7.10 1.49
N LEU A 174 -10.02 5.97 2.18
CA LEU A 174 -10.92 4.91 1.75
C LEU A 174 -12.40 5.33 1.83
N THR A 175 -12.78 6.06 2.88
CA THR A 175 -14.14 6.57 3.05
C THR A 175 -14.51 7.51 1.89
N GLU A 176 -13.59 8.41 1.52
CA GLU A 176 -13.83 9.32 0.39
C GLU A 176 -13.84 8.60 -0.94
N PHE A 177 -12.99 7.58 -1.10
CA PHE A 177 -12.99 6.72 -2.28
C PHE A 177 -14.40 6.17 -2.57
N PHE A 178 -15.08 5.63 -1.56
CA PHE A 178 -16.44 5.11 -1.72
C PHE A 178 -17.52 6.20 -1.88
N LYS A 179 -17.31 7.42 -1.38
CA LYS A 179 -18.24 8.54 -1.62
C LYS A 179 -18.22 9.04 -3.05
N ASN A 180 -17.07 8.95 -3.69
CA ASN A 180 -16.86 9.41 -5.09
C ASN A 180 -17.13 8.31 -6.12
N GLU A 181 -17.47 7.09 -5.68
CA GLU A 181 -18.01 6.07 -6.58
C GLU A 181 -19.42 6.47 -6.99
N SER A 182 -19.62 6.77 -8.26
CA SER A 182 -20.97 6.74 -8.83
C SER A 182 -21.52 5.31 -8.70
N PRO A 183 -22.81 5.10 -8.34
CA PRO A 183 -23.36 3.78 -8.08
C PRO A 183 -23.48 2.87 -9.31
N GLU A 184 -22.83 3.19 -10.42
CA GLU A 184 -22.84 2.44 -11.69
C GLU A 184 -21.43 1.97 -12.03
N ALA A 185 -21.02 0.81 -11.45
CA ALA A 185 -19.96 -0.03 -11.96
C ALA A 185 -20.24 -1.51 -11.64
#